data_af37dd8096921138137b7f168c9c2611
#
_entry.id   af37dd8096921138137b7f168c9c2611
#
_cell.length_a   1.000
_cell.length_b   1.000
_cell.length_c   1.000
_cell.angle_alpha   90.00
_cell.angle_beta   90.00
_cell.angle_gamma   90.00
#
_symmetry.space_group_name_H-M   'P 1'
#
loop_
_entity.id
_entity.type
_entity.pdbx_description
1 polymer ?
#
loop_
_entity_poly.entity_id
_entity_poly.type
_entity_poly.pdbx_seq_one_letter_code
_entity_poly.pdbx_strand_id
1 'polypeptide(L)'
;MKKYRAFIITFIVLVSLGLFAKFFLAVERIDAGCVGIKVNLVGDNRGVDDITEVTGWVPYMPLFTQIHEFPTYTQVKDYEPFFINAKDGSEFTVDPTFSYYVDRELVPQMFRQYRGSLGELENGYIRNVILDSYRIVANQFPSDSLISNRQDFEYKVQSMLQEELRKEGFVFQQLTSNLTAPQTLKDAIDA
;
A
#
# COMPACT_ATOMS: atom_id res chain seq x y z
N MET A 1 43.01 -44.96 -2.86
CA MET A 1 42.91 -43.70 -2.05
C MET A 1 42.90 -42.43 -2.90
N LYS A 2 43.74 -42.24 -3.91
CA LYS A 2 43.77 -41.03 -4.76
C LYS A 2 42.44 -40.76 -5.53
N LYS A 3 41.79 -41.80 -6.05
CA LYS A 3 40.51 -41.69 -6.79
C LYS A 3 39.35 -41.18 -5.90
N TYR A 4 39.25 -41.64 -4.65
CA TYR A 4 38.24 -41.19 -3.70
C TYR A 4 38.44 -39.70 -3.27
N ARG A 5 39.71 -39.28 -3.10
CA ARG A 5 40.00 -37.87 -2.82
C ARG A 5 39.63 -36.97 -3.98
N ALA A 6 39.91 -37.36 -5.22
CA ALA A 6 39.48 -36.60 -6.40
C ALA A 6 37.93 -36.49 -6.48
N PHE A 7 37.20 -37.58 -6.23
CA PHE A 7 35.76 -37.60 -6.23
C PHE A 7 35.18 -36.67 -5.14
N ILE A 8 35.72 -36.71 -3.93
CA ILE A 8 35.28 -35.83 -2.82
C ILE A 8 35.55 -34.37 -3.16
N ILE A 9 36.71 -34.04 -3.72
CA ILE A 9 37.03 -32.66 -4.12
C ILE A 9 36.05 -32.17 -5.21
N THR A 10 35.81 -32.99 -6.24
CA THR A 10 34.87 -32.65 -7.31
C THR A 10 33.46 -32.45 -6.75
N PHE A 11 33.01 -33.28 -5.83
CA PHE A 11 31.70 -33.14 -5.18
C PHE A 11 31.60 -31.84 -4.36
N ILE A 12 32.62 -31.50 -3.58
CA ILE A 12 32.68 -30.26 -2.80
C ILE A 12 32.63 -29.05 -3.74
N VAL A 13 33.38 -29.07 -4.84
CA VAL A 13 33.39 -27.98 -5.83
C VAL A 13 32.01 -27.81 -6.48
N LEU A 14 31.32 -28.90 -6.84
CA LEU A 14 29.99 -28.86 -7.41
C LEU A 14 28.96 -28.32 -6.42
N VAL A 15 29.02 -28.74 -5.16
CA VAL A 15 28.14 -28.25 -4.11
C VAL A 15 28.38 -26.75 -3.84
N SER A 16 29.66 -26.36 -3.76
CA SER A 16 30.07 -24.96 -3.59
C SER A 16 29.60 -24.09 -4.76
N LEU A 17 29.74 -24.57 -5.99
CA LEU A 17 29.28 -23.86 -7.19
C LEU A 17 27.74 -23.74 -7.22
N GLY A 18 27.04 -24.78 -6.82
CA GLY A 18 25.56 -24.74 -6.71
C GLY A 18 25.05 -23.75 -5.65
N LEU A 19 25.71 -23.74 -4.48
CA LEU A 19 25.41 -22.76 -3.42
C LEU A 19 25.73 -21.33 -3.87
N PHE A 20 26.84 -21.14 -4.55
CA PHE A 20 27.22 -19.84 -5.11
C PHE A 20 26.22 -19.38 -6.16
N ALA A 21 25.84 -20.23 -7.11
CA ALA A 21 24.84 -19.91 -8.11
C ALA A 21 23.47 -19.53 -7.49
N LYS A 22 23.04 -20.26 -6.46
CA LYS A 22 21.80 -19.95 -5.73
C LYS A 22 21.85 -18.59 -5.01
N PHE A 23 23.03 -18.18 -4.55
CA PHE A 23 23.23 -16.92 -3.85
C PHE A 23 23.28 -15.73 -4.79
N PHE A 24 23.78 -15.91 -6.01
CA PHE A 24 23.93 -14.84 -7.02
C PHE A 24 22.81 -14.76 -8.04
N LEU A 25 22.05 -15.84 -8.26
CA LEU A 25 20.98 -15.89 -9.24
C LEU A 25 19.67 -16.26 -8.55
N ALA A 26 18.72 -15.33 -8.59
CA ALA A 26 17.35 -15.57 -8.20
C ALA A 26 16.41 -15.30 -9.37
N VAL A 27 15.26 -15.93 -9.35
CA VAL A 27 14.18 -15.69 -10.32
C VAL A 27 12.93 -15.37 -9.53
N GLU A 28 12.38 -14.20 -9.76
CA GLU A 28 11.12 -13.75 -9.17
C GLU A 28 10.02 -13.89 -10.21
N ARG A 29 8.85 -14.32 -9.76
CA ARG A 29 7.66 -14.38 -10.60
C ARG A 29 6.72 -13.27 -10.17
N ILE A 30 6.55 -12.28 -11.05
CA ILE A 30 5.53 -11.25 -10.88
C ILE A 30 4.20 -11.81 -11.33
N ASP A 31 3.24 -11.85 -10.42
CA ASP A 31 1.93 -12.44 -10.69
C ASP A 31 1.10 -11.62 -11.69
N ALA A 32 0.14 -12.29 -12.33
CA ALA A 32 -0.80 -11.62 -13.24
C ALA A 32 -1.64 -10.59 -12.47
N GLY A 33 -1.68 -9.35 -12.96
CA GLY A 33 -2.33 -8.23 -12.26
C GLY A 33 -1.41 -7.46 -11.33
N CYS A 34 -0.11 -7.78 -11.30
CA CYS A 34 0.91 -7.02 -10.59
C CYS A 34 1.91 -6.38 -11.55
N VAL A 35 2.54 -5.31 -11.10
CA VAL A 35 3.69 -4.67 -11.73
C VAL A 35 4.89 -4.80 -10.81
N GLY A 36 5.98 -5.35 -11.32
CA GLY A 36 7.25 -5.39 -10.61
C GLY A 36 8.07 -4.14 -10.92
N ILE A 37 8.62 -3.54 -9.89
CA ILE A 37 9.61 -2.47 -9.98
C ILE A 37 10.97 -3.04 -9.65
N LYS A 38 11.82 -3.13 -10.67
CA LYS A 38 13.19 -3.57 -10.56
C LYS A 38 14.09 -2.37 -10.31
N VAL A 39 14.86 -2.39 -9.22
CA VAL A 39 15.75 -1.32 -8.79
C VAL A 39 17.18 -1.85 -8.75
N ASN A 40 18.10 -1.20 -9.47
CA ASN A 40 19.51 -1.52 -9.40
C ASN A 40 20.17 -0.81 -8.20
N LEU A 41 20.84 -1.57 -7.36
CA LEU A 41 21.51 -1.06 -6.15
C LEU A 41 22.96 -0.64 -6.40
N VAL A 42 23.53 -1.04 -7.54
CA VAL A 42 24.93 -0.84 -7.91
C VAL A 42 25.03 -0.37 -9.35
N GLY A 43 25.98 0.52 -9.64
CA GLY A 43 26.22 1.10 -10.95
C GLY A 43 26.18 2.64 -10.94
N ASP A 44 26.43 3.26 -12.10
CA ASP A 44 26.40 4.71 -12.27
C ASP A 44 24.96 5.26 -12.17
N ASN A 45 23.98 4.49 -12.66
CA ASN A 45 22.56 4.76 -12.53
C ASN A 45 21.98 3.82 -11.47
N ARG A 46 22.11 4.16 -10.21
CA ARG A 46 21.66 3.34 -9.08
C ARG A 46 20.47 3.96 -8.34
N GLY A 47 19.69 3.10 -7.72
CA GLY A 47 18.55 3.52 -6.89
C GLY A 47 17.34 3.92 -7.72
N VAL A 48 16.68 5.01 -7.31
CA VAL A 48 15.41 5.44 -7.94
C VAL A 48 15.55 6.02 -9.34
N ASP A 49 16.75 6.30 -9.80
CA ASP A 49 16.98 6.82 -11.15
C ASP A 49 17.02 5.70 -12.19
N ASP A 50 17.31 4.46 -11.78
CA ASP A 50 17.32 3.27 -12.65
C ASP A 50 16.21 2.29 -12.22
N ILE A 51 14.98 2.67 -12.52
CA ILE A 51 13.78 1.88 -12.28
C ILE A 51 13.28 1.31 -13.61
N THR A 52 13.10 -0.02 -13.65
CA THR A 52 12.55 -0.72 -14.80
C THR A 52 11.28 -1.47 -14.38
N GLU A 53 10.19 -1.27 -15.13
CA GLU A 53 9.00 -2.11 -14.97
C GLU A 53 9.28 -3.51 -15.51
N VAL A 54 8.86 -4.51 -14.75
CA VAL A 54 9.02 -5.92 -15.09
C VAL A 54 7.74 -6.70 -14.83
N THR A 55 7.49 -7.72 -15.63
CA THR A 55 6.33 -8.62 -15.48
C THR A 55 6.75 -10.04 -15.79
N GLY A 56 6.02 -11.03 -15.26
CA GLY A 56 6.29 -12.45 -15.47
C GLY A 56 7.52 -12.95 -14.72
N TRP A 57 8.31 -13.83 -15.35
CA TRP A 57 9.51 -14.39 -14.73
C TRP A 57 10.71 -13.46 -14.93
N VAL A 58 11.25 -12.95 -13.84
CA VAL A 58 12.34 -11.97 -13.86
C VAL A 58 13.59 -12.55 -13.20
N PRO A 59 14.64 -12.86 -13.97
CA PRO A 59 15.93 -13.22 -13.38
C PRO A 59 16.61 -11.96 -12.81
N TYR A 60 17.16 -12.08 -11.60
CA TYR A 60 17.85 -10.97 -10.96
C TYR A 60 18.97 -11.47 -10.03
N MET A 61 19.83 -10.57 -9.61
CA MET A 61 20.89 -10.83 -8.63
C MET A 61 20.54 -10.11 -7.32
N PRO A 62 20.14 -10.84 -6.25
CA PRO A 62 19.66 -10.22 -5.00
C PRO A 62 20.65 -9.25 -4.33
N LEU A 63 21.96 -9.43 -4.56
CA LEU A 63 22.99 -8.54 -4.04
C LEU A 63 23.04 -7.17 -4.75
N PHE A 64 22.58 -7.10 -6.00
CA PHE A 64 22.73 -5.93 -6.86
C PHE A 64 21.42 -5.35 -7.32
N THR A 65 20.32 -6.08 -7.11
CA THR A 65 19.00 -5.71 -7.61
C THR A 65 17.93 -6.07 -6.61
N GLN A 66 16.96 -5.20 -6.43
CA GLN A 66 15.75 -5.41 -5.66
C GLN A 66 14.54 -5.38 -6.58
N ILE A 67 13.52 -6.19 -6.29
CA ILE A 67 12.23 -6.18 -6.98
C ILE A 67 11.15 -5.89 -5.94
N HIS A 68 10.30 -4.89 -6.24
CA HIS A 68 9.12 -4.56 -5.46
C HIS A 68 7.88 -4.82 -6.32
N GLU A 69 6.93 -5.56 -5.78
CA GLU A 69 5.70 -5.92 -6.48
C GLU A 69 4.55 -5.04 -6.03
N PHE A 70 3.80 -4.49 -7.00
CA PHE A 70 2.63 -3.66 -6.77
C PHE A 70 1.42 -4.29 -7.46
N PRO A 71 0.41 -4.75 -6.71
CA PRO A 71 -0.83 -5.23 -7.28
C PRO A 71 -1.62 -4.06 -7.90
N THR A 72 -2.06 -4.25 -9.15
CA THR A 72 -2.87 -3.27 -9.90
C THR A 72 -4.35 -3.67 -9.96
N TYR A 73 -4.73 -4.77 -9.29
CA TYR A 73 -6.12 -5.14 -9.07
C TYR A 73 -6.65 -4.52 -7.78
N THR A 74 -7.97 -4.50 -7.65
CA THR A 74 -8.64 -3.89 -6.49
C THR A 74 -8.17 -4.53 -5.17
N GLN A 75 -7.67 -3.68 -4.28
CA GLN A 75 -7.34 -3.99 -2.91
C GLN A 75 -8.50 -3.54 -2.01
N VAL A 76 -8.77 -4.31 -0.96
CA VAL A 76 -9.71 -3.95 0.09
C VAL A 76 -8.96 -3.92 1.41
N LYS A 77 -8.98 -2.77 2.07
CA LYS A 77 -8.30 -2.56 3.34
C LYS A 77 -9.29 -2.14 4.40
N ASP A 78 -9.29 -2.87 5.47
CA ASP A 78 -10.03 -2.56 6.68
C ASP A 78 -9.09 -1.84 7.66
N TYR A 79 -9.49 -0.65 8.12
CA TYR A 79 -8.71 0.14 9.05
C TYR A 79 -9.34 0.12 10.44
N GLU A 80 -8.51 0.17 11.45
CA GLU A 80 -8.99 0.27 12.84
C GLU A 80 -9.86 1.50 13.03
N PRO A 81 -10.95 1.39 13.82
CA PRO A 81 -11.82 2.51 14.14
C PRO A 81 -11.06 3.69 14.75
N PHE A 82 -11.45 4.90 14.40
CA PHE A 82 -10.87 6.13 14.93
C PHE A 82 -11.94 7.18 15.25
N PHE A 83 -11.54 8.18 16.03
CA PHE A 83 -12.40 9.26 16.45
C PHE A 83 -12.27 10.49 15.56
N ILE A 84 -13.42 11.11 15.27
CA ILE A 84 -13.54 12.39 14.59
C ILE A 84 -14.43 13.32 15.42
N ASN A 85 -14.19 14.62 15.30
CA ASN A 85 -14.99 15.62 15.98
C ASN A 85 -15.87 16.39 14.99
N ALA A 86 -17.16 16.48 15.30
CA ALA A 86 -18.08 17.38 14.62
C ALA A 86 -17.73 18.86 14.91
N LYS A 87 -18.35 19.77 14.17
CA LYS A 87 -18.15 21.22 14.32
C LYS A 87 -18.45 21.75 15.73
N ASP A 88 -19.38 21.12 16.42
CA ASP A 88 -19.79 21.45 17.79
C ASP A 88 -18.97 20.74 18.87
N GLY A 89 -17.92 20.00 18.48
CA GLY A 89 -17.02 19.26 19.37
C GLY A 89 -17.53 17.86 19.77
N SER A 90 -18.68 17.41 19.30
CA SER A 90 -19.16 16.06 19.56
C SER A 90 -18.28 15.02 18.88
N GLU A 91 -17.87 13.98 19.63
CA GLU A 91 -16.98 12.92 19.15
C GLU A 91 -17.77 11.76 18.54
N PHE A 92 -17.42 11.39 17.32
CA PHE A 92 -17.97 10.25 16.61
C PHE A 92 -16.88 9.21 16.37
N THR A 93 -17.26 7.93 16.36
CA THR A 93 -16.38 6.84 15.95
C THR A 93 -16.66 6.47 14.50
N VAL A 94 -15.60 6.36 13.71
CA VAL A 94 -15.64 5.90 12.31
C VAL A 94 -14.86 4.62 12.17
N ASP A 95 -15.47 3.65 11.51
CA ASP A 95 -14.89 2.34 11.19
C ASP A 95 -14.89 2.17 9.67
N PRO A 96 -13.79 2.55 8.96
CA PRO A 96 -13.77 2.61 7.50
C PRO A 96 -13.16 1.36 6.88
N THR A 97 -13.86 0.80 5.89
CA THR A 97 -13.33 -0.14 4.92
C THR A 97 -13.16 0.55 3.58
N PHE A 98 -11.96 0.49 3.03
CA PHE A 98 -11.54 1.24 1.86
C PHE A 98 -11.13 0.30 0.71
N SER A 99 -11.66 0.56 -0.49
CA SER A 99 -11.33 -0.19 -1.70
C SER A 99 -10.67 0.73 -2.73
N TYR A 100 -9.56 0.28 -3.29
CA TYR A 100 -8.78 1.02 -4.26
C TYR A 100 -7.98 0.09 -5.15
N TYR A 101 -7.40 0.61 -6.21
CA TYR A 101 -6.33 -0.05 -6.97
C TYR A 101 -5.22 0.95 -7.29
N VAL A 102 -4.05 0.42 -7.66
CA VAL A 102 -2.90 1.24 -8.05
C VAL A 102 -2.91 1.43 -9.56
N ASP A 103 -2.78 2.68 -10.01
CA ASP A 103 -2.63 2.98 -11.42
C ASP A 103 -1.26 2.52 -11.90
N ARG A 104 -1.27 1.54 -12.82
CA ARG A 104 -0.05 0.93 -13.35
C ARG A 104 0.95 1.95 -13.89
N GLU A 105 0.46 2.97 -14.59
CA GLU A 105 1.32 3.96 -15.24
C GLU A 105 2.04 4.85 -14.22
N LEU A 106 1.48 5.00 -13.01
CA LEU A 106 2.01 5.83 -11.95
C LEU A 106 2.87 5.07 -10.93
N VAL A 107 2.91 3.73 -10.98
CA VAL A 107 3.72 2.90 -10.06
C VAL A 107 5.19 3.32 -10.02
N PRO A 108 5.88 3.57 -11.14
CA PRO A 108 7.28 4.00 -11.10
C PRO A 108 7.47 5.36 -10.41
N GLN A 109 6.55 6.30 -10.63
CA GLN A 109 6.58 7.61 -9.96
C GLN A 109 6.32 7.48 -8.47
N MET A 110 5.30 6.71 -8.08
CA MET A 110 4.97 6.39 -6.69
C MET A 110 6.18 5.78 -5.97
N PHE A 111 6.83 4.80 -6.60
CA PHE A 111 8.02 4.17 -6.02
C PHE A 111 9.19 5.15 -5.84
N ARG A 112 9.43 6.04 -6.81
CA ARG A 112 10.47 7.09 -6.68
C ARG A 112 10.22 8.00 -5.49
N GLN A 113 8.97 8.34 -5.25
CA GLN A 113 8.58 9.28 -4.19
C GLN A 113 8.64 8.63 -2.80
N TYR A 114 8.07 7.45 -2.65
CA TYR A 114 7.89 6.82 -1.34
C TYR A 114 8.94 5.76 -1.01
N ARG A 115 9.56 5.13 -1.98
CA ARG A 115 10.60 4.09 -1.84
C ARG A 115 10.21 2.93 -0.93
N GLY A 116 8.92 2.68 -0.78
CA GLY A 116 8.34 1.69 0.12
C GLY A 116 7.50 0.65 -0.61
N SER A 117 7.14 -0.40 0.11
CA SER A 117 6.15 -1.39 -0.33
C SER A 117 4.73 -0.83 -0.27
N LEU A 118 3.79 -1.45 -1.00
CA LEU A 118 2.39 -1.05 -0.92
C LEU A 118 1.84 -1.11 0.51
N GLY A 119 2.22 -2.14 1.30
CA GLY A 119 1.78 -2.27 2.69
C GLY A 119 2.25 -1.12 3.58
N GLU A 120 3.44 -0.58 3.35
CA GLU A 120 3.93 0.61 4.06
C GLU A 120 3.12 1.86 3.66
N LEU A 121 2.79 1.99 2.38
CA LEU A 121 1.94 3.09 1.89
C LEU A 121 0.52 3.01 2.44
N GLU A 122 -0.08 1.81 2.51
CA GLU A 122 -1.39 1.58 3.12
C GLU A 122 -1.43 2.01 4.59
N ASN A 123 -0.47 1.55 5.38
CA ASN A 123 -0.43 1.81 6.81
C ASN A 123 0.07 3.22 7.17
N GLY A 124 0.78 3.87 6.27
CA GLY A 124 1.27 5.24 6.42
C GLY A 124 0.43 6.25 5.68
N TYR A 125 0.72 6.43 4.39
CA TYR A 125 0.16 7.51 3.58
C TYR A 125 -1.38 7.41 3.44
N ILE A 126 -1.89 6.27 2.94
CA ILE A 126 -3.34 6.13 2.69
C ILE A 126 -4.14 6.27 3.99
N ARG A 127 -3.69 5.64 5.06
CA ARG A 127 -4.32 5.75 6.37
C ARG A 127 -4.42 7.20 6.86
N ASN A 128 -3.34 7.97 6.70
CA ASN A 128 -3.33 9.37 7.12
C ASN A 128 -4.26 10.23 6.25
N VAL A 129 -4.29 10.03 4.94
CA VAL A 129 -5.20 10.73 4.03
C VAL A 129 -6.66 10.43 4.39
N ILE A 130 -7.00 9.19 4.72
CA ILE A 130 -8.34 8.81 5.18
C ILE A 130 -8.69 9.56 6.47
N LEU A 131 -7.82 9.48 7.50
CA LEU A 131 -8.01 10.16 8.77
C LEU A 131 -8.23 11.67 8.61
N ASP A 132 -7.38 12.32 7.83
CA ASP A 132 -7.42 13.77 7.63
C ASP A 132 -8.67 14.17 6.83
N SER A 133 -9.05 13.41 5.80
CA SER A 133 -10.28 13.68 5.04
C SER A 133 -11.52 13.63 5.93
N TYR A 134 -11.63 12.60 6.77
CA TYR A 134 -12.75 12.50 7.71
C TYR A 134 -12.77 13.66 8.71
N ARG A 135 -11.63 14.01 9.29
CA ARG A 135 -11.52 15.11 10.27
C ARG A 135 -11.86 16.46 9.66
N ILE A 136 -11.30 16.76 8.49
CA ILE A 136 -11.54 18.04 7.80
C ILE A 136 -13.01 18.19 7.44
N VAL A 137 -13.63 17.15 6.90
CA VAL A 137 -15.04 17.20 6.49
C VAL A 137 -15.95 17.21 7.72
N ALA A 138 -15.69 16.39 8.74
CA ALA A 138 -16.51 16.34 9.96
C ALA A 138 -16.59 17.69 10.68
N ASN A 139 -15.49 18.43 10.74
CA ASN A 139 -15.45 19.78 11.32
C ASN A 139 -16.31 20.82 10.59
N GLN A 140 -16.84 20.51 9.41
CA GLN A 140 -17.76 21.38 8.67
C GLN A 140 -19.24 21.13 9.03
N PHE A 141 -19.55 19.97 9.62
CA PHE A 141 -20.89 19.55 9.94
C PHE A 141 -21.15 19.58 11.46
N PRO A 142 -22.26 20.17 11.92
CA PRO A 142 -22.72 19.95 13.28
C PRO A 142 -23.18 18.50 13.49
N SER A 143 -23.23 18.04 14.72
CA SER A 143 -23.48 16.65 15.07
C SER A 143 -24.83 16.11 14.58
N ASP A 144 -25.88 16.91 14.63
CA ASP A 144 -27.21 16.58 14.10
C ASP A 144 -27.18 16.36 12.58
N SER A 145 -26.39 17.17 11.86
CA SER A 145 -26.21 17.04 10.41
C SER A 145 -25.39 15.82 10.02
N LEU A 146 -24.44 15.40 10.83
CA LEU A 146 -23.68 14.15 10.60
C LEU A 146 -24.60 12.93 10.63
N ILE A 147 -25.67 12.99 11.41
CA ILE A 147 -26.67 11.92 11.51
C ILE A 147 -27.72 12.05 10.40
N SER A 148 -28.33 13.23 10.24
CA SER A 148 -29.43 13.44 9.32
C SER A 148 -29.02 13.55 7.85
N ASN A 149 -27.84 14.11 7.56
CA ASN A 149 -27.30 14.31 6.22
C ASN A 149 -26.04 13.44 5.97
N ARG A 150 -26.05 12.22 6.47
CA ARG A 150 -24.94 11.29 6.39
C ARG A 150 -24.41 11.08 4.96
N GLN A 151 -25.31 11.02 3.98
CA GLN A 151 -24.93 10.84 2.58
C GLN A 151 -24.10 12.01 2.03
N ASP A 152 -24.45 13.26 2.38
CA ASP A 152 -23.68 14.44 1.96
C ASP A 152 -22.29 14.46 2.62
N PHE A 153 -22.22 14.10 3.89
CA PHE A 153 -20.96 13.94 4.61
C PHE A 153 -20.05 12.89 3.96
N GLU A 154 -20.57 11.68 3.73
CA GLU A 154 -19.81 10.60 3.11
C GLU A 154 -19.38 10.94 1.68
N TYR A 155 -20.24 11.59 0.91
CA TYR A 155 -19.92 12.07 -0.44
C TYR A 155 -18.75 13.06 -0.44
N LYS A 156 -18.74 14.03 0.49
CA LYS A 156 -17.64 14.99 0.61
C LYS A 156 -16.34 14.33 1.02
N VAL A 157 -16.39 13.38 1.97
CA VAL A 157 -15.21 12.59 2.34
C VAL A 157 -14.65 11.82 1.15
N GLN A 158 -15.52 11.11 0.40
CA GLN A 158 -15.11 10.36 -0.78
C GLN A 158 -14.52 11.25 -1.86
N SER A 159 -15.12 12.43 -2.11
CA SER A 159 -14.62 13.38 -3.11
C SER A 159 -13.22 13.89 -2.74
N MET A 160 -13.00 14.20 -1.48
CA MET A 160 -11.69 14.63 -0.99
C MET A 160 -10.65 13.53 -1.07
N LEU A 161 -11.01 12.31 -0.67
CA LEU A 161 -10.14 11.13 -0.79
C LEU A 161 -9.74 10.85 -2.23
N GLN A 162 -10.72 10.89 -3.14
CA GLN A 162 -10.48 10.64 -4.55
C GLN A 162 -9.50 11.66 -5.14
N GLU A 163 -9.64 12.93 -4.79
CA GLU A 163 -8.75 14.00 -5.26
C GLU A 163 -7.32 13.79 -4.76
N GLU A 164 -7.14 13.56 -3.45
CA GLU A 164 -5.82 13.42 -2.84
C GLU A 164 -5.10 12.14 -3.27
N LEU A 165 -5.79 11.01 -3.27
CA LEU A 165 -5.21 9.72 -3.61
C LEU A 165 -4.84 9.61 -5.09
N ARG A 166 -5.63 10.23 -5.98
CA ARG A 166 -5.37 10.22 -7.42
C ARG A 166 -4.05 10.90 -7.79
N LYS A 167 -3.65 11.93 -7.07
CA LYS A 167 -2.38 12.65 -7.29
C LYS A 167 -1.18 11.71 -7.14
N GLU A 168 -1.30 10.71 -6.28
CA GLU A 168 -0.24 9.76 -5.92
C GLU A 168 -0.37 8.40 -6.61
N GLY A 169 -1.29 8.26 -7.56
CA GLY A 169 -1.47 7.04 -8.35
C GLY A 169 -2.38 5.98 -7.71
N PHE A 170 -3.12 6.34 -6.67
CA PHE A 170 -4.17 5.48 -6.10
C PHE A 170 -5.51 5.85 -6.68
N VAL A 171 -6.21 4.87 -7.26
CA VAL A 171 -7.55 5.07 -7.80
C VAL A 171 -8.58 4.57 -6.80
N PHE A 172 -9.28 5.51 -6.19
CA PHE A 172 -10.38 5.24 -5.28
C PHE A 172 -11.52 4.50 -5.97
N GLN A 173 -12.08 3.49 -5.32
CA GLN A 173 -13.26 2.75 -5.80
C GLN A 173 -14.44 2.89 -4.87
N GLN A 174 -14.27 2.54 -3.61
CA GLN A 174 -15.35 2.56 -2.63
C GLN A 174 -14.82 2.83 -1.23
N LEU A 175 -15.58 3.58 -0.47
CA LEU A 175 -15.43 3.74 0.96
C LEU A 175 -16.74 3.33 1.63
N THR A 176 -16.65 2.36 2.53
CA THR A 176 -17.74 2.01 3.43
C THR A 176 -17.31 2.44 4.82
N SER A 177 -18.16 3.20 5.49
CA SER A 177 -17.87 3.63 6.86
C SER A 177 -19.04 3.33 7.77
N ASN A 178 -18.72 2.86 8.95
CA ASN A 178 -19.68 2.74 10.04
C ASN A 178 -19.48 3.94 10.97
N LEU A 179 -20.40 4.91 10.88
CA LEU A 179 -20.38 6.11 11.72
C LEU A 179 -21.25 5.89 12.96
N THR A 180 -20.63 5.93 14.12
CA THR A 180 -21.31 5.72 15.41
C THR A 180 -21.29 7.02 16.22
N ALA A 181 -22.49 7.51 16.58
CA ALA A 181 -22.66 8.67 17.44
C ALA A 181 -22.34 8.33 18.91
N PRO A 182 -21.87 9.31 19.70
CA PRO A 182 -21.68 9.14 21.15
C PRO A 182 -22.99 8.80 21.85
N GLN A 183 -22.93 8.04 22.94
CA GLN A 183 -24.12 7.59 23.65
C GLN A 183 -24.95 8.75 24.17
N THR A 184 -24.29 9.80 24.67
CA THR A 184 -24.94 11.03 25.16
C THR A 184 -25.84 11.69 24.10
N LEU A 185 -25.43 11.66 22.84
CA LEU A 185 -26.21 12.23 21.76
C LEU A 185 -27.39 11.31 21.37
N LYS A 186 -27.20 9.99 21.43
CA LYS A 186 -28.28 9.02 21.22
C LYS A 186 -29.36 9.17 22.27
N ASP A 187 -28.97 9.26 23.55
CA ASP A 187 -29.89 9.43 24.66
C ASP A 187 -30.67 10.76 24.58
N ALA A 188 -30.06 11.81 24.01
CA ALA A 188 -30.74 13.09 23.81
C ALA A 188 -31.72 13.12 22.62
N ILE A 189 -31.56 12.24 21.63
CA ILE A 189 -32.45 12.08 20.49
C ILE A 189 -33.67 11.21 20.88
N ASP A 190 -33.46 10.23 21.76
CA ASP A 190 -34.51 9.29 22.20
C ASP A 190 -35.39 9.84 23.34
N ALA A 191 -35.10 11.01 23.91
CA ALA A 191 -35.82 11.69 24.98
C ALA A 191 -36.83 12.70 24.48
#